data_3647fd6f6181507cc6f17dc8d9d7118c
#
_entry.id   3647fd6f6181507cc6f17dc8d9d7118c
#
_cell.length_a   1.000
_cell.length_b   1.000
_cell.length_c   1.000
_cell.angle_alpha   90.00
_cell.angle_beta   90.00
_cell.angle_gamma   90.00
#
_symmetry.space_group_name_H-M   'P 1'
#
loop_
_entity.id
_entity.type
_entity.pdbx_description
1 polymer ?
#
loop_
_entity_poly.entity_id
_entity_poly.type
_entity_poly.pdbx_seq_one_letter_code
_entity_poly.pdbx_strand_id
1 'polypeptide(L)'
;AGVDLYDAKASFVSNKVIKIVAGEDSEQITADTIVINTGAISNRLPIPGLKESKNVFDSTGIQKLETLPQRLGIIGGGNIGLEFASLYANLGSKVTVFETANRILPREEDIVAQLAKEYMEEDGVSFVLNAQINALENDEDDNVILSNHGQKMSFDAVLYATGRKP
;
A
#
# COMPACT_ATOMS: atom_id res chain seq x y z
N ALA A 1 -33.95 -5.54 -12.15
CA ALA A 1 -33.59 -4.24 -11.59
C ALA A 1 -32.67 -3.54 -12.60
N GLY A 2 -33.17 -2.73 -13.50
CA GLY A 2 -32.60 -2.00 -14.62
C GLY A 2 -31.23 -1.34 -14.46
N VAL A 3 -30.19 -2.19 -14.38
CA VAL A 3 -28.79 -1.74 -14.43
C VAL A 3 -28.16 -2.36 -15.67
N ASP A 4 -27.66 -1.54 -16.57
CA ASP A 4 -26.87 -1.97 -17.72
C ASP A 4 -25.38 -1.97 -17.32
N LEU A 5 -24.69 -3.06 -17.59
CA LEU A 5 -23.27 -3.23 -17.30
C LEU A 5 -22.48 -3.29 -18.62
N TYR A 6 -21.49 -2.42 -18.75
CA TYR A 6 -20.55 -2.40 -19.87
C TYR A 6 -19.14 -2.75 -19.40
N ASP A 7 -18.64 -3.92 -19.78
CA ASP A 7 -17.24 -4.30 -19.58
C ASP A 7 -16.40 -3.72 -20.73
N ALA A 8 -16.06 -2.45 -20.62
CA ALA A 8 -15.49 -1.66 -21.70
C ALA A 8 -14.58 -0.54 -21.19
N LYS A 9 -13.69 -0.07 -22.04
CA LYS A 9 -12.89 1.13 -21.76
C LYS A 9 -13.76 2.37 -22.00
N ALA A 10 -13.91 3.21 -20.96
CA ALA A 10 -14.68 4.46 -21.03
C ALA A 10 -13.78 5.68 -21.14
N SER A 11 -14.23 6.67 -21.91
CA SER A 11 -13.59 8.00 -22.02
C SER A 11 -14.64 9.09 -22.24
N PHE A 12 -14.40 10.28 -21.71
CA PHE A 12 -15.24 11.42 -21.95
C PHE A 12 -15.09 11.96 -23.39
N VAL A 13 -16.22 12.15 -24.07
CA VAL A 13 -16.30 12.89 -25.34
C VAL A 13 -16.68 14.35 -25.06
N SER A 14 -17.60 14.55 -24.13
CA SER A 14 -18.02 15.85 -23.62
C SER A 14 -18.53 15.68 -22.17
N ASN A 15 -18.99 16.77 -21.58
CA ASN A 15 -19.38 16.84 -20.17
C ASN A 15 -20.38 15.76 -19.71
N LYS A 16 -21.29 15.31 -20.64
CA LYS A 16 -22.33 14.30 -20.35
C LYS A 16 -22.33 13.15 -21.36
N VAL A 17 -21.29 13.04 -22.19
CA VAL A 17 -21.18 12.01 -23.22
C VAL A 17 -19.93 11.18 -22.96
N ILE A 18 -20.12 9.88 -22.76
CA ILE A 18 -19.05 8.91 -22.58
C ILE A 18 -19.00 8.00 -23.80
N LYS A 19 -17.82 7.84 -24.39
CA LYS A 19 -17.53 6.81 -25.36
C LYS A 19 -17.07 5.56 -24.62
N ILE A 20 -17.71 4.42 -24.90
CA ILE A 20 -17.31 3.10 -24.45
C ILE A 20 -16.78 2.29 -25.62
N VAL A 21 -15.69 1.56 -25.39
CA VAL A 21 -14.98 0.76 -26.42
C VAL A 21 -14.76 -0.66 -25.87
N ALA A 22 -15.36 -1.66 -26.52
CA ALA A 22 -15.20 -3.08 -26.22
C ALA A 22 -14.66 -3.78 -27.48
N GLY A 23 -13.35 -4.09 -27.50
CA GLY A 23 -12.70 -4.63 -28.69
C GLY A 23 -12.74 -3.65 -29.87
N GLU A 24 -13.36 -4.07 -30.99
CA GLU A 24 -13.55 -3.23 -32.19
C GLU A 24 -14.84 -2.39 -32.14
N ASP A 25 -15.75 -2.72 -31.23
CA ASP A 25 -17.02 -2.02 -31.08
C ASP A 25 -16.87 -0.75 -30.24
N SER A 26 -17.59 0.31 -30.65
CA SER A 26 -17.65 1.52 -29.86
C SER A 26 -19.03 2.18 -29.97
N GLU A 27 -19.53 2.65 -28.84
CA GLU A 27 -20.76 3.43 -28.77
C GLU A 27 -20.61 4.64 -27.86
N GLN A 28 -21.57 5.55 -27.90
CA GLN A 28 -21.64 6.68 -27.00
C GLN A 28 -22.90 6.60 -26.14
N ILE A 29 -22.73 6.79 -24.86
CA ILE A 29 -23.81 6.84 -23.89
C ILE A 29 -23.87 8.24 -23.24
N THR A 30 -25.04 8.61 -22.77
CA THR A 30 -25.26 9.88 -22.08
C THR A 30 -25.97 9.67 -20.77
N ALA A 31 -25.69 10.54 -19.79
CA ALA A 31 -26.38 10.55 -18.52
C ALA A 31 -26.48 11.99 -17.96
N ASP A 32 -27.53 12.25 -17.18
CA ASP A 32 -27.67 13.51 -16.47
C ASP A 32 -26.66 13.68 -15.35
N THR A 33 -26.31 12.56 -14.69
CA THR A 33 -25.29 12.52 -13.64
C THR A 33 -24.29 11.41 -13.96
N ILE A 34 -23.01 11.70 -13.90
CA ILE A 34 -21.92 10.76 -14.12
C ILE A 34 -21.06 10.70 -12.86
N VAL A 35 -20.87 9.50 -12.32
CA VAL A 35 -20.00 9.25 -11.17
C VAL A 35 -18.72 8.55 -11.65
N ILE A 36 -17.56 9.19 -11.40
CA ILE A 36 -16.25 8.63 -11.71
C ILE A 36 -15.79 7.84 -10.47
N ASN A 37 -15.71 6.52 -10.59
CA ASN A 37 -15.28 5.63 -9.51
C ASN A 37 -14.31 4.58 -10.05
N THR A 38 -13.24 5.04 -10.70
CA THR A 38 -12.25 4.21 -11.38
C THR A 38 -11.24 3.55 -10.45
N GLY A 39 -11.33 3.82 -9.15
CA GLY A 39 -10.43 3.27 -8.14
C GLY A 39 -9.04 3.91 -8.15
N ALA A 40 -8.12 3.26 -7.46
CA ALA A 40 -6.72 3.69 -7.35
C ALA A 40 -5.81 2.47 -7.18
N ILE A 41 -4.56 2.59 -7.60
CA ILE A 41 -3.50 1.58 -7.42
C ILE A 41 -2.49 2.05 -6.37
N SER A 42 -1.79 1.11 -5.77
CA SER A 42 -0.70 1.41 -4.84
C SER A 42 0.43 2.18 -5.55
N ASN A 43 0.88 3.26 -4.93
CA ASN A 43 2.00 4.04 -5.44
C ASN A 43 3.31 3.32 -5.10
N ARG A 44 3.99 2.81 -6.11
CA ARG A 44 5.27 2.13 -5.96
C ARG A 44 6.40 3.14 -6.10
N LEU A 45 7.15 3.36 -5.02
CA LEU A 45 8.31 4.23 -5.04
C LEU A 45 9.46 3.62 -5.86
N PRO A 46 10.34 4.44 -6.45
CA PRO A 46 11.50 3.97 -7.22
C PRO A 46 12.66 3.57 -6.28
N ILE A 47 12.38 2.66 -5.36
CA ILE A 47 13.38 2.08 -4.46
C ILE A 47 13.98 0.86 -5.16
N PRO A 48 15.32 0.77 -5.31
CA PRO A 48 15.97 -0.41 -5.88
C PRO A 48 15.53 -1.70 -5.18
N GLY A 49 15.17 -2.71 -5.95
CA GLY A 49 14.71 -3.99 -5.46
C GLY A 49 13.23 -4.05 -5.02
N LEU A 50 12.53 -2.93 -4.91
CA LEU A 50 11.11 -2.94 -4.49
C LEU A 50 10.19 -3.70 -5.46
N LYS A 51 10.56 -3.75 -6.73
CA LYS A 51 9.79 -4.44 -7.76
C LYS A 51 10.29 -5.87 -7.99
N GLU A 52 11.59 -6.04 -7.89
CA GLU A 52 12.31 -7.25 -8.27
C GLU A 52 12.35 -8.29 -7.15
N SER A 53 12.34 -7.83 -5.88
CA SER A 53 12.42 -8.73 -4.72
C SER A 53 11.14 -9.54 -4.55
N LYS A 54 11.31 -10.82 -4.22
CA LYS A 54 10.23 -11.69 -3.77
C LYS A 54 9.74 -11.25 -2.40
N ASN A 55 8.53 -11.64 -2.02
CA ASN A 55 7.93 -11.36 -0.71
C ASN A 55 7.80 -9.85 -0.39
N VAL A 56 7.72 -9.02 -1.44
CA VAL A 56 7.41 -7.59 -1.34
C VAL A 56 6.04 -7.34 -1.95
N PHE A 57 5.11 -6.82 -1.15
CA PHE A 57 3.69 -6.74 -1.48
C PHE A 57 3.15 -5.32 -1.34
N ASP A 58 2.11 -5.02 -2.10
CA ASP A 58 1.19 -3.92 -1.78
C ASP A 58 0.04 -4.40 -0.88
N SER A 59 -0.87 -3.49 -0.52
CA SER A 59 -2.02 -3.80 0.34
C SER A 59 -2.97 -4.85 -0.24
N THR A 60 -2.97 -5.08 -1.54
CA THR A 60 -3.78 -6.12 -2.19
C THR A 60 -3.06 -7.46 -2.20
N GLY A 61 -1.76 -7.44 -2.48
CA GLY A 61 -0.92 -8.64 -2.56
C GLY A 61 -0.73 -9.32 -1.22
N ILE A 62 -0.48 -8.53 -0.16
CA ILE A 62 -0.22 -9.09 1.18
C ILE A 62 -1.42 -9.86 1.76
N GLN A 63 -2.64 -9.50 1.38
CA GLN A 63 -3.86 -10.21 1.80
C GLN A 63 -4.02 -11.62 1.19
N LYS A 64 -3.19 -11.96 0.20
CA LYS A 64 -3.19 -13.27 -0.46
C LYS A 64 -2.13 -14.21 0.10
N LEU A 65 -1.38 -13.80 1.12
CA LEU A 65 -0.41 -14.67 1.76
C LEU A 65 -1.11 -15.86 2.43
N GLU A 66 -0.64 -17.06 2.13
CA GLU A 66 -1.14 -18.31 2.71
C GLU A 66 -0.51 -18.57 4.08
N THR A 67 0.62 -17.95 4.37
CA THR A 67 1.37 -18.13 5.62
C THR A 67 1.60 -16.78 6.28
N LEU A 68 1.35 -16.71 7.59
CA LEU A 68 1.62 -15.51 8.38
C LEU A 68 3.15 -15.27 8.49
N PRO A 69 3.66 -14.13 8.02
CA PRO A 69 5.06 -13.78 8.20
C PRO A 69 5.36 -13.55 9.69
N GLN A 70 6.41 -14.13 10.20
CA GLN A 70 6.82 -13.92 11.60
C GLN A 70 7.43 -12.52 11.79
N ARG A 71 8.14 -12.03 10.76
CA ARG A 71 8.77 -10.69 10.73
C ARG A 71 8.23 -9.93 9.52
N LEU A 72 7.47 -8.88 9.78
CA LEU A 72 6.90 -8.03 8.73
C LEU A 72 7.51 -6.64 8.77
N GLY A 73 8.11 -6.23 7.66
CA GLY A 73 8.51 -4.84 7.43
C GLY A 73 7.37 -4.07 6.72
N ILE A 74 7.07 -2.86 7.15
CA ILE A 74 6.07 -2.00 6.49
C ILE A 74 6.73 -0.68 6.12
N ILE A 75 6.70 -0.32 4.83
CA ILE A 75 7.21 0.96 4.32
C ILE A 75 6.03 1.92 4.16
N GLY A 76 5.95 2.92 5.05
CA GLY A 76 4.92 3.94 5.13
C GLY A 76 4.09 3.87 6.40
N GLY A 77 4.14 4.93 7.20
CA GLY A 77 3.41 5.11 8.47
C GLY A 77 2.10 5.88 8.32
N GLY A 78 1.46 5.83 7.15
CA GLY A 78 0.11 6.34 6.91
C GLY A 78 -0.97 5.34 7.30
N ASN A 79 -2.26 5.71 7.11
CA ASN A 79 -3.42 4.91 7.55
C ASN A 79 -3.33 3.44 7.13
N ILE A 80 -3.11 3.17 5.84
CA ILE A 80 -3.02 1.79 5.33
C ILE A 80 -1.88 1.01 5.99
N GLY A 81 -0.68 1.61 6.11
CA GLY A 81 0.45 0.96 6.76
C GLY A 81 0.16 0.60 8.22
N LEU A 82 -0.49 1.50 8.95
CA LEU A 82 -0.82 1.28 10.36
C LEU A 82 -1.96 0.30 10.57
N GLU A 83 -2.98 0.28 9.70
CA GLU A 83 -4.03 -0.75 9.72
C GLU A 83 -3.44 -2.15 9.57
N PHE A 84 -2.54 -2.33 8.61
CA PHE A 84 -1.83 -3.61 8.44
C PHE A 84 -0.85 -3.90 9.58
N ALA A 85 -0.18 -2.89 10.12
CA ALA A 85 0.71 -3.07 11.26
C ALA A 85 -0.04 -3.59 12.48
N SER A 86 -1.17 -2.98 12.82
CA SER A 86 -2.04 -3.44 13.90
C SER A 86 -2.59 -4.85 13.64
N LEU A 87 -3.10 -5.11 12.43
CA LEU A 87 -3.63 -6.42 12.06
C LEU A 87 -2.58 -7.53 12.26
N TYR A 88 -1.39 -7.36 11.67
CA TYR A 88 -0.35 -8.40 11.72
C TYR A 88 0.28 -8.55 13.10
N ALA A 89 0.44 -7.46 13.87
CA ALA A 89 0.88 -7.53 15.25
C ALA A 89 -0.11 -8.35 16.11
N ASN A 90 -1.40 -8.07 15.98
CA ASN A 90 -2.45 -8.84 16.68
C ASN A 90 -2.52 -10.31 16.26
N LEU A 91 -2.10 -10.65 15.03
CA LEU A 91 -1.95 -12.04 14.57
C LEU A 91 -0.66 -12.71 15.05
N GLY A 92 0.26 -11.97 15.70
CA GLY A 92 1.49 -12.49 16.30
C GLY A 92 2.77 -12.25 15.48
N SER A 93 2.71 -11.47 14.39
CA SER A 93 3.91 -11.05 13.67
C SER A 93 4.71 -10.00 14.45
N LYS A 94 6.03 -10.04 14.36
CA LYS A 94 6.89 -8.92 14.77
C LYS A 94 6.91 -7.89 13.66
N VAL A 95 6.25 -6.76 13.90
CA VAL A 95 6.06 -5.71 12.89
C VAL A 95 7.01 -4.55 13.12
N THR A 96 7.66 -4.09 12.04
CA THR A 96 8.46 -2.86 12.02
C THR A 96 7.95 -1.94 10.92
N VAL A 97 7.52 -0.73 11.30
CA VAL A 97 7.05 0.31 10.37
C VAL A 97 8.16 1.33 10.14
N PHE A 98 8.50 1.55 8.86
CA PHE A 98 9.46 2.56 8.40
C PHE A 98 8.71 3.76 7.83
N GLU A 99 8.91 4.93 8.42
CA GLU A 99 8.30 6.19 7.97
C GLU A 99 9.39 7.23 7.70
N THR A 100 9.31 7.88 6.54
CA THR A 100 10.28 8.91 6.13
C THR A 100 10.13 10.21 6.91
N ALA A 101 8.92 10.51 7.40
CA ALA A 101 8.68 11.63 8.28
C ALA A 101 9.19 11.36 9.71
N ASN A 102 9.28 12.41 10.50
CA ASN A 102 9.65 12.34 11.92
C ASN A 102 8.50 11.84 12.82
N ARG A 103 7.33 11.52 12.24
CA ARG A 103 6.15 10.96 12.92
C ARG A 103 5.31 10.12 11.98
N ILE A 104 4.52 9.22 12.53
CA ILE A 104 3.46 8.51 11.79
C ILE A 104 2.28 9.46 11.53
N LEU A 105 1.36 9.08 10.64
CA LEU A 105 0.15 9.86 10.31
C LEU A 105 0.47 11.35 10.06
N PRO A 106 1.37 11.71 9.13
CA PRO A 106 1.88 13.08 9.02
C PRO A 106 0.81 14.12 8.61
N ARG A 107 -0.39 13.67 8.25
CA ARG A 107 -1.53 14.54 7.88
C ARG A 107 -2.55 14.73 9.01
N GLU A 108 -2.39 13.99 10.11
CA GLU A 108 -3.30 14.07 11.26
C GLU A 108 -2.74 15.03 12.32
N GLU A 109 -3.54 15.39 13.30
CA GLU A 109 -3.13 16.20 14.45
C GLU A 109 -2.01 15.50 15.24
N ASP A 110 -1.07 16.27 15.78
CA ASP A 110 0.10 15.75 16.49
C ASP A 110 -0.27 14.80 17.63
N ILE A 111 -1.29 15.17 18.40
CA ILE A 111 -1.76 14.37 19.54
C ILE A 111 -2.33 13.01 19.08
N VAL A 112 -3.01 12.98 17.92
CA VAL A 112 -3.58 11.74 17.37
C VAL A 112 -2.44 10.82 16.91
N ALA A 113 -1.45 11.36 16.22
CA ALA A 113 -0.28 10.61 15.75
C ALA A 113 0.54 10.06 16.92
N GLN A 114 0.71 10.85 17.99
CA GLN A 114 1.44 10.44 19.18
C GLN A 114 0.70 9.30 19.90
N LEU A 115 -0.59 9.46 20.21
CA LEU A 115 -1.38 8.44 20.91
C LEU A 115 -1.47 7.15 20.09
N ALA A 116 -1.68 7.25 18.77
CA ALA A 116 -1.70 6.07 17.90
C ALA A 116 -0.38 5.31 17.97
N LYS A 117 0.75 6.02 17.95
CA LYS A 117 2.08 5.42 18.06
C LYS A 117 2.26 4.71 19.40
N GLU A 118 1.91 5.38 20.51
CA GLU A 118 2.04 4.84 21.87
C GLU A 118 1.25 3.53 22.02
N TYR A 119 -0.04 3.51 21.63
CA TYR A 119 -0.87 2.30 21.68
C TYR A 119 -0.34 1.16 20.81
N MET A 120 0.14 1.47 19.60
CA MET A 120 0.70 0.44 18.72
C MET A 120 2.05 -0.10 19.23
N GLU A 121 2.85 0.72 19.92
CA GLU A 121 4.08 0.26 20.58
C GLU A 121 3.76 -0.66 21.76
N GLU A 122 2.70 -0.39 22.53
CA GLU A 122 2.19 -1.29 23.58
C GLU A 122 1.74 -2.65 22.99
N ASP A 123 1.17 -2.63 21.77
CA ASP A 123 0.81 -3.85 21.01
C ASP A 123 2.02 -4.53 20.33
N GLY A 124 3.24 -4.03 20.54
CA GLY A 124 4.48 -4.65 20.07
C GLY A 124 4.92 -4.22 18.66
N VAL A 125 4.31 -3.19 18.06
CA VAL A 125 4.78 -2.62 16.80
C VAL A 125 6.00 -1.74 17.04
N SER A 126 7.05 -1.91 16.23
CA SER A 126 8.25 -1.06 16.26
C SER A 126 8.19 0.00 15.16
N PHE A 127 8.65 1.21 15.45
CA PHE A 127 8.70 2.31 14.49
C PHE A 127 10.12 2.79 14.23
N VAL A 128 10.46 2.96 12.96
CA VAL A 128 11.69 3.61 12.49
C VAL A 128 11.26 4.88 11.75
N LEU A 129 11.30 6.01 12.47
CA LEU A 129 11.01 7.33 11.93
C LEU A 129 12.24 7.94 11.27
N ASN A 130 12.03 8.94 10.38
CA ASN A 130 13.08 9.51 9.53
C ASN A 130 13.80 8.43 8.70
N ALA A 131 13.09 7.36 8.33
CA ALA A 131 13.65 6.25 7.58
C ALA A 131 14.09 6.68 6.18
N GLN A 132 15.22 6.15 5.73
CA GLN A 132 15.71 6.30 4.36
C GLN A 132 15.98 4.91 3.78
N ILE A 133 14.96 4.35 3.13
CA ILE A 133 15.10 3.03 2.50
C ILE A 133 15.91 3.17 1.22
N ASN A 134 17.08 2.56 1.22
CA ASN A 134 18.03 2.66 0.12
C ASN A 134 17.84 1.56 -0.92
N ALA A 135 17.52 0.33 -0.48
CA ALA A 135 17.32 -0.83 -1.35
C ALA A 135 16.60 -1.95 -0.61
N LEU A 136 16.02 -2.87 -1.41
CA LEU A 136 15.58 -4.19 -0.97
C LEU A 136 16.29 -5.24 -1.82
N GLU A 137 16.63 -6.39 -1.22
CA GLU A 137 17.19 -7.55 -1.91
C GLU A 137 16.68 -8.83 -1.20
N ASN A 138 16.75 -9.98 -1.87
CA ASN A 138 16.47 -11.25 -1.20
C ASN A 138 17.77 -11.91 -0.78
N ASP A 139 17.75 -12.60 0.36
CA ASP A 139 18.80 -13.56 0.75
C ASP A 139 18.56 -14.94 0.10
N GLU A 140 19.38 -15.92 0.45
CA GLU A 140 19.31 -17.28 -0.09
C GLU A 140 18.01 -18.01 0.29
N ASP A 141 17.36 -17.62 1.38
CA ASP A 141 16.10 -18.16 1.89
C ASP A 141 14.87 -17.37 1.44
N ASP A 142 15.03 -16.46 0.46
CA ASP A 142 14.00 -15.53 -0.04
C ASP A 142 13.48 -14.53 1.01
N ASN A 143 14.14 -14.35 2.17
CA ASN A 143 13.81 -13.25 3.07
C ASN A 143 14.17 -11.91 2.42
N VAL A 144 13.40 -10.87 2.77
CA VAL A 144 13.63 -9.52 2.27
C VAL A 144 14.64 -8.80 3.17
N ILE A 145 15.78 -8.47 2.63
CA ILE A 145 16.78 -7.64 3.29
C ILE A 145 16.51 -6.18 2.92
N LEU A 146 16.02 -5.41 3.88
CA LEU A 146 15.74 -3.98 3.74
C LEU A 146 16.93 -3.17 4.26
N SER A 147 17.47 -2.30 3.44
CA SER A 147 18.54 -1.37 3.80
C SER A 147 17.98 0.00 4.16
N ASN A 148 18.17 0.43 5.41
CA ASN A 148 17.80 1.74 5.94
C ASN A 148 19.03 2.45 6.49
N HIS A 149 19.38 3.62 5.96
CA HIS A 149 20.64 4.34 6.28
C HIS A 149 21.89 3.44 6.24
N GLY A 150 21.90 2.46 5.33
CA GLY A 150 22.98 1.48 5.20
C GLY A 150 22.95 0.33 6.21
N GLN A 151 22.04 0.35 7.19
CA GLN A 151 21.80 -0.79 8.07
C GLN A 151 20.85 -1.78 7.42
N LYS A 152 21.19 -3.07 7.46
CA LYS A 152 20.40 -4.15 6.87
C LYS A 152 19.52 -4.83 7.94
N MET A 153 18.24 -5.00 7.61
CA MET A 153 17.26 -5.70 8.45
C MET A 153 16.56 -6.76 7.60
N SER A 154 16.35 -7.95 8.18
CA SER A 154 15.73 -9.10 7.48
C SER A 154 14.29 -9.28 7.90
N PHE A 155 13.40 -9.48 6.90
CA PHE A 155 11.98 -9.71 7.05
C PHE A 155 11.53 -10.90 6.21
N ASP A 156 10.52 -11.63 6.68
CA ASP A 156 9.90 -12.72 5.90
C ASP A 156 9.02 -12.16 4.78
N ALA A 157 8.45 -10.96 5.01
CA ALA A 157 7.70 -10.20 4.03
C ALA A 157 7.84 -8.68 4.25
N VAL A 158 7.68 -7.91 3.19
CA VAL A 158 7.63 -6.43 3.26
C VAL A 158 6.36 -5.93 2.56
N LEU A 159 5.61 -5.08 3.25
CA LEU A 159 4.50 -4.32 2.69
C LEU A 159 4.98 -2.91 2.32
N TYR A 160 4.73 -2.46 1.09
CA TYR A 160 4.82 -1.04 0.78
C TYR A 160 3.44 -0.38 0.77
N ALA A 161 3.26 0.62 1.63
CA ALA A 161 2.04 1.39 1.85
C ALA A 161 2.31 2.91 1.65
N THR A 162 2.97 3.25 0.54
CA THR A 162 3.53 4.56 0.24
C THR A 162 2.57 5.48 -0.52
N GLY A 163 1.28 5.29 -0.28
CA GLY A 163 0.19 6.04 -0.88
C GLY A 163 -0.47 5.32 -2.06
N ARG A 164 -1.48 5.97 -2.63
CA ARG A 164 -2.24 5.48 -3.79
C ARG A 164 -2.31 6.57 -4.86
N LYS A 165 -2.47 6.16 -6.10
CA LYS A 165 -2.70 7.03 -7.25
C LYS A 165 -3.83 6.47 -8.12
N PRO A 166 -4.59 7.36 -8.82
CA PRO A 166 -5.61 6.97 -9.80
C PRO A 166 -5.05 6.12 -10.93
#